data_98a20c62a77b32263141672200066928
#
_entry.id   98a20c62a77b32263141672200066928
#
_cell.length_a   1.000
_cell.length_b   1.000
_cell.length_c   1.000
_cell.angle_alpha   90.00
_cell.angle_beta   90.00
_cell.angle_gamma   90.00
#
_symmetry.space_group_name_H-M   'P 1'
#
loop_
_entity.id
_entity.type
_entity.pdbx_description
1 polymer ?
#
loop_
_entity_poly.entity_id
_entity_poly.type
_entity_poly.pdbx_seq_one_letter_code
_entity_poly.pdbx_strand_id
1 'polypeptide(L)'
;MQSTGTSQQPSATRPRGPSTVKLTLTAVSIALVFIVTYATANYTIPATRGYFDFGDVMIFIVALTFGPVTGGLAGGIGSAASDAFSTGSGVYAPFTLVIKGLEGLAAGYLAFRGSRWRLGISWAIASAIMVGGYFIAETLVIVGYPASVVDVFVNIPQVVVGGIIGIPVSQYLRRVLPPNVIYSRRSTAGSPPKA
;
A
#
# COMPACT_ATOMS: atom_id res chain seq x y z
N MET A 1 28.92 27.62 -53.28
CA MET A 1 28.66 27.63 -51.83
C MET A 1 27.45 26.75 -51.56
N GLN A 2 27.68 25.50 -51.18
CA GLN A 2 26.61 24.56 -50.81
C GLN A 2 26.54 24.52 -49.29
N SER A 3 25.40 24.95 -48.73
CA SER A 3 25.13 24.82 -47.30
C SER A 3 24.59 23.41 -47.00
N THR A 4 25.41 22.62 -46.36
CA THR A 4 25.02 21.31 -45.82
C THR A 4 24.13 21.50 -44.62
N GLY A 5 22.80 21.38 -44.82
CA GLY A 5 21.82 21.34 -43.74
C GLY A 5 21.94 20.03 -42.95
N THR A 6 22.50 20.12 -41.75
CA THR A 6 22.55 18.99 -40.82
C THR A 6 21.14 18.79 -40.26
N SER A 7 20.42 17.78 -40.76
CA SER A 7 19.16 17.34 -40.22
C SER A 7 19.37 16.70 -38.81
N GLN A 8 19.09 17.46 -37.76
CA GLN A 8 19.02 16.91 -36.40
C GLN A 8 17.85 15.91 -36.33
N GLN A 9 18.18 14.64 -36.25
CA GLN A 9 17.18 13.62 -35.91
C GLN A 9 16.62 13.90 -34.50
N PRO A 10 15.28 13.84 -34.31
CA PRO A 10 14.68 13.93 -32.99
C PRO A 10 15.20 12.77 -32.13
N SER A 11 15.90 13.08 -31.05
CA SER A 11 16.34 12.07 -30.09
C SER A 11 15.10 11.36 -29.52
N ALA A 12 14.94 10.09 -29.84
CA ALA A 12 13.90 9.24 -29.27
C ALA A 12 14.07 9.25 -27.74
N THR A 13 13.15 9.91 -27.06
CA THR A 13 13.08 9.93 -25.59
C THR A 13 12.78 8.51 -25.11
N ARG A 14 13.80 7.79 -24.67
CA ARG A 14 13.64 6.47 -24.03
C ARG A 14 12.66 6.63 -22.86
N PRO A 15 11.66 5.74 -22.73
CA PRO A 15 10.79 5.75 -21.57
C PRO A 15 11.65 5.60 -20.31
N ARG A 16 11.59 6.60 -19.42
CA ARG A 16 12.32 6.56 -18.14
C ARG A 16 11.67 5.48 -17.28
N GLY A 17 12.39 4.38 -17.06
CA GLY A 17 12.01 3.36 -16.07
C GLY A 17 11.85 3.98 -14.66
N PRO A 18 11.30 3.23 -13.70
CA PRO A 18 11.19 3.71 -12.33
C PRO A 18 12.56 4.15 -11.82
N SER A 19 12.64 5.32 -11.19
CA SER A 19 13.92 5.79 -10.64
C SER A 19 14.41 4.81 -9.58
N THR A 20 15.72 4.59 -9.49
CA THR A 20 16.35 3.70 -8.49
C THR A 20 15.84 4.00 -7.08
N VAL A 21 15.65 5.29 -6.75
CA VAL A 21 15.10 5.73 -5.46
C VAL A 21 13.70 5.13 -5.21
N LYS A 22 12.81 5.17 -6.20
CA LYS A 22 11.46 4.60 -6.04
C LYS A 22 11.49 3.09 -5.86
N LEU A 23 12.37 2.41 -6.59
CA LEU A 23 12.54 0.95 -6.46
C LEU A 23 13.05 0.59 -5.06
N THR A 24 14.08 1.28 -4.58
CA THR A 24 14.62 1.07 -3.22
C THR A 24 13.58 1.37 -2.15
N LEU A 25 12.85 2.49 -2.25
CA LEU A 25 11.77 2.82 -1.31
C LEU A 25 10.68 1.76 -1.29
N THR A 26 10.30 1.23 -2.46
CA THR A 26 9.30 0.16 -2.52
C THR A 26 9.82 -1.12 -1.87
N ALA A 27 11.05 -1.52 -2.15
CA ALA A 27 11.65 -2.72 -1.54
C ALA A 27 11.76 -2.59 -0.01
N VAL A 28 12.23 -1.44 0.49
CA VAL A 28 12.30 -1.17 1.94
C VAL A 28 10.89 -1.15 2.55
N SER A 29 9.91 -0.58 1.86
CA SER A 29 8.52 -0.56 2.34
C SER A 29 7.92 -1.95 2.43
N ILE A 30 8.18 -2.83 1.45
CA ILE A 30 7.77 -4.25 1.49
C ILE A 30 8.38 -4.94 2.72
N ALA A 31 9.68 -4.76 2.94
CA ALA A 31 10.37 -5.35 4.08
C ALA A 31 9.82 -4.83 5.42
N LEU A 32 9.52 -3.53 5.54
CA LEU A 32 8.96 -2.95 6.75
C LEU A 32 7.55 -3.48 7.04
N VAL A 33 6.67 -3.56 6.03
CA VAL A 33 5.34 -4.15 6.21
C VAL A 33 5.49 -5.61 6.61
N PHE A 34 6.32 -6.39 5.93
CA PHE A 34 6.59 -7.78 6.30
C PHE A 34 7.04 -7.92 7.76
N ILE A 35 8.06 -7.16 8.17
CA ILE A 35 8.62 -7.28 9.53
C ILE A 35 7.57 -6.91 10.59
N VAL A 36 6.83 -5.82 10.40
CA VAL A 36 5.82 -5.38 11.39
C VAL A 36 4.67 -6.37 11.46
N THR A 37 4.15 -6.83 10.32
CA THR A 37 3.09 -7.84 10.27
C THR A 37 3.56 -9.13 10.92
N TYR A 38 4.70 -9.66 10.53
CA TYR A 38 5.25 -10.92 11.05
C TYR A 38 5.55 -10.86 12.57
N ALA A 39 6.15 -9.76 13.02
CA ALA A 39 6.49 -9.60 14.44
C ALA A 39 5.26 -9.48 15.34
N THR A 40 4.13 -9.03 14.79
CA THR A 40 2.88 -8.83 15.56
C THR A 40 1.84 -9.93 15.33
N ALA A 41 2.04 -10.80 14.36
CA ALA A 41 1.16 -11.94 14.02
C ALA A 41 1.22 -13.11 15.04
N ASN A 42 1.67 -12.87 16.28
CA ASN A 42 1.91 -13.93 17.27
C ASN A 42 0.66 -14.48 17.95
N TYR A 43 -0.48 -13.79 17.80
CA TYR A 43 -1.74 -14.15 18.44
C TYR A 43 -2.75 -14.64 17.41
N THR A 44 -2.71 -15.94 17.11
CA THR A 44 -3.63 -16.57 16.18
C THR A 44 -5.01 -16.74 16.82
N ILE A 45 -6.05 -16.41 16.07
CA ILE A 45 -7.44 -16.62 16.46
C ILE A 45 -7.80 -18.08 16.22
N PRO A 46 -8.14 -18.88 17.27
CA PRO A 46 -8.35 -20.32 17.12
C PRO A 46 -9.45 -20.69 16.11
N ALA A 47 -10.49 -19.83 15.97
CA ALA A 47 -11.65 -20.09 15.11
C ALA A 47 -11.33 -19.98 13.61
N THR A 48 -10.42 -19.10 13.22
CA THR A 48 -10.17 -18.73 11.81
C THR A 48 -8.72 -18.96 11.38
N ARG A 49 -7.80 -19.06 12.35
CA ARG A 49 -6.35 -18.99 12.15
C ARG A 49 -5.84 -17.67 11.60
N GLY A 50 -6.71 -16.64 11.55
CA GLY A 50 -6.33 -15.25 11.37
C GLY A 50 -5.62 -14.69 12.60
N TYR A 51 -5.14 -13.48 12.54
CA TYR A 51 -4.44 -12.83 13.64
C TYR A 51 -4.63 -11.31 13.60
N PHE A 52 -4.44 -10.66 14.75
CA PHE A 52 -4.34 -9.21 14.83
C PHE A 52 -2.88 -8.79 14.58
N ASP A 53 -2.66 -7.80 13.71
CA ASP A 53 -1.32 -7.28 13.42
C ASP A 53 -1.31 -5.76 13.26
N PHE A 54 -0.11 -5.17 13.31
CA PHE A 54 0.09 -3.74 13.06
C PHE A 54 0.52 -3.43 11.62
N GLY A 55 0.40 -4.38 10.70
CA GLY A 55 0.74 -4.20 9.29
C GLY A 55 -0.03 -3.06 8.63
N ASP A 56 -1.31 -2.88 8.99
CA ASP A 56 -2.16 -1.80 8.45
C ASP A 56 -1.62 -0.41 8.80
N VAL A 57 -1.03 -0.24 9.99
CA VAL A 57 -0.33 1.01 10.34
C VAL A 57 0.75 1.32 9.31
N MET A 58 1.57 0.31 8.97
CA MET A 58 2.64 0.48 7.99
C MET A 58 2.11 0.66 6.58
N ILE A 59 1.05 -0.07 6.18
CA ILE A 59 0.41 0.09 4.86
C ILE A 59 -0.11 1.52 4.70
N PHE A 60 -0.82 2.07 5.69
CA PHE A 60 -1.30 3.45 5.63
C PHE A 60 -0.14 4.46 5.61
N ILE A 61 0.90 4.29 6.45
CA ILE A 61 2.09 5.16 6.41
C ILE A 61 2.70 5.17 5.02
N VAL A 62 2.96 4.01 4.46
CA VAL A 62 3.61 3.85 3.15
C VAL A 62 2.74 4.38 2.02
N ALA A 63 1.48 3.96 1.96
CA ALA A 63 0.54 4.36 0.91
C ALA A 63 0.30 5.87 0.88
N LEU A 64 0.10 6.46 2.06
CA LEU A 64 -0.14 7.90 2.20
C LEU A 64 1.12 8.75 2.00
N THR A 65 2.31 8.20 2.19
CA THR A 65 3.58 8.94 1.99
C THR A 65 4.14 8.74 0.59
N PHE A 66 4.28 7.49 0.14
CA PHE A 66 5.00 7.12 -1.09
C PHE A 66 4.06 6.78 -2.26
N GLY A 67 2.75 6.81 -2.04
CA GLY A 67 1.74 6.69 -3.08
C GLY A 67 1.19 5.28 -3.32
N PRO A 68 0.23 5.16 -4.26
CA PRO A 68 -0.58 3.96 -4.41
C PRO A 68 0.22 2.72 -4.81
N VAL A 69 1.14 2.84 -5.77
CA VAL A 69 1.91 1.68 -6.26
C VAL A 69 2.80 1.12 -5.16
N THR A 70 3.55 1.99 -4.47
CA THR A 70 4.40 1.57 -3.35
C THR A 70 3.57 1.01 -2.21
N GLY A 71 2.44 1.65 -1.87
CA GLY A 71 1.50 1.18 -0.84
C GLY A 71 0.90 -0.18 -1.16
N GLY A 72 0.44 -0.36 -2.40
CA GLY A 72 -0.13 -1.63 -2.86
C GLY A 72 0.87 -2.78 -2.89
N LEU A 73 2.08 -2.54 -3.41
CA LEU A 73 3.13 -3.55 -3.43
C LEU A 73 3.62 -3.88 -2.01
N ALA A 74 3.80 -2.88 -1.16
CA ALA A 74 4.23 -3.09 0.22
C ALA A 74 3.18 -3.85 1.03
N GLY A 75 1.90 -3.42 0.95
CA GLY A 75 0.79 -4.09 1.61
C GLY A 75 0.60 -5.52 1.11
N GLY A 76 0.46 -5.69 -0.21
CA GLY A 76 0.23 -7.00 -0.80
C GLY A 76 1.37 -7.99 -0.56
N ILE A 77 2.57 -7.66 -1.03
CA ILE A 77 3.73 -8.58 -0.97
C ILE A 77 4.21 -8.73 0.48
N GLY A 78 4.32 -7.64 1.24
CA GLY A 78 4.82 -7.67 2.61
C GLY A 78 3.93 -8.50 3.53
N SER A 79 2.61 -8.26 3.52
CA SER A 79 1.67 -9.01 4.35
C SER A 79 1.50 -10.47 3.89
N ALA A 80 1.43 -10.73 2.57
CA ALA A 80 1.33 -12.09 2.06
C ALA A 80 2.58 -12.93 2.36
N ALA A 81 3.77 -12.33 2.32
CA ALA A 81 4.98 -12.99 2.77
C ALA A 81 4.91 -13.32 4.27
N SER A 82 4.40 -12.39 5.11
CA SER A 82 4.17 -12.67 6.53
C SER A 82 3.29 -13.90 6.73
N ASP A 83 2.15 -13.98 6.03
CA ASP A 83 1.27 -15.15 6.12
C ASP A 83 1.94 -16.44 5.71
N ALA A 84 2.72 -16.40 4.62
CA ALA A 84 3.42 -17.58 4.11
C ALA A 84 4.47 -18.12 5.08
N PHE A 85 5.08 -17.26 5.88
CA PHE A 85 6.07 -17.64 6.91
C PHE A 85 5.47 -17.84 8.29
N SER A 86 4.24 -17.42 8.55
CA SER A 86 3.55 -17.59 9.83
C SER A 86 2.92 -18.99 9.94
N THR A 87 3.07 -19.63 11.09
CA THR A 87 2.53 -20.97 11.30
C THR A 87 1.00 -20.98 11.25
N GLY A 88 0.44 -21.72 10.30
CA GLY A 88 -1.00 -21.92 10.15
C GLY A 88 -1.72 -20.88 9.29
N SER A 89 -1.10 -19.75 8.96
CA SER A 89 -1.72 -18.66 8.18
C SER A 89 -1.43 -18.72 6.68
N GLY A 90 -0.64 -19.68 6.21
CA GLY A 90 -0.22 -19.78 4.80
C GLY A 90 -1.36 -19.84 3.79
N VAL A 91 -2.54 -20.35 4.17
CA VAL A 91 -3.75 -20.37 3.34
C VAL A 91 -4.26 -18.94 3.02
N TYR A 92 -3.97 -17.98 3.88
CA TYR A 92 -4.35 -16.59 3.67
C TYR A 92 -3.48 -15.86 2.65
N ALA A 93 -2.22 -16.26 2.48
CA ALA A 93 -1.23 -15.54 1.67
C ALA A 93 -1.72 -15.09 0.27
N PRO A 94 -2.39 -15.92 -0.55
CA PRO A 94 -2.89 -15.47 -1.85
C PRO A 94 -4.02 -14.44 -1.74
N PHE A 95 -4.88 -14.55 -0.74
CA PHE A 95 -5.95 -13.58 -0.49
C PHE A 95 -5.40 -12.27 0.06
N THR A 96 -4.49 -12.35 1.02
CA THR A 96 -3.77 -11.21 1.60
C THR A 96 -3.02 -10.42 0.54
N LEU A 97 -2.36 -11.09 -0.42
CA LEU A 97 -1.69 -10.42 -1.53
C LEU A 97 -2.64 -9.47 -2.28
N VAL A 98 -3.85 -9.93 -2.56
CA VAL A 98 -4.85 -9.15 -3.29
C VAL A 98 -5.50 -8.10 -2.38
N ILE A 99 -5.98 -8.50 -1.21
CA ILE A 99 -6.75 -7.64 -0.30
C ILE A 99 -5.90 -6.49 0.22
N LYS A 100 -4.73 -6.78 0.81
CA LYS A 100 -3.79 -5.76 1.33
C LYS A 100 -3.14 -4.96 0.20
N GLY A 101 -2.98 -5.57 -0.98
CA GLY A 101 -2.57 -4.86 -2.18
C GLY A 101 -3.59 -3.80 -2.60
N LEU A 102 -4.87 -4.18 -2.69
CA LEU A 102 -5.96 -3.25 -3.01
C LEU A 102 -6.17 -2.19 -1.93
N GLU A 103 -6.06 -2.54 -0.66
CA GLU A 103 -6.09 -1.61 0.46
C GLU A 103 -5.03 -0.51 0.29
N GLY A 104 -3.76 -0.89 0.12
CA GLY A 104 -2.67 0.06 -0.05
C GLY A 104 -2.79 0.90 -1.33
N LEU A 105 -3.23 0.30 -2.44
CA LEU A 105 -3.52 1.01 -3.69
C LEU A 105 -4.63 2.05 -3.49
N ALA A 106 -5.76 1.67 -2.88
CA ALA A 106 -6.90 2.54 -2.66
C ALA A 106 -6.55 3.68 -1.70
N ALA A 107 -5.87 3.38 -0.58
CA ALA A 107 -5.40 4.36 0.38
C ALA A 107 -4.53 5.43 -0.30
N GLY A 108 -3.52 5.02 -1.04
CA GLY A 108 -2.64 5.92 -1.76
C GLY A 108 -3.34 6.71 -2.86
N TYR A 109 -4.16 6.06 -3.69
CA TYR A 109 -4.80 6.69 -4.84
C TYR A 109 -5.81 7.79 -4.46
N LEU A 110 -6.64 7.52 -3.45
CA LEU A 110 -7.69 8.43 -3.01
C LEU A 110 -7.14 9.62 -2.22
N ALA A 111 -6.09 9.40 -1.40
CA ALA A 111 -5.47 10.44 -0.58
C ALA A 111 -4.88 11.59 -1.41
N PHE A 112 -4.34 11.31 -2.60
CA PHE A 112 -3.64 12.31 -3.43
C PHE A 112 -4.54 13.16 -4.32
N ARG A 113 -5.86 13.05 -4.18
CA ARG A 113 -6.81 13.82 -4.99
C ARG A 113 -7.23 15.17 -4.40
N GLY A 114 -6.67 15.63 -3.25
CA GLY A 114 -6.99 16.98 -2.72
C GLY A 114 -7.04 17.12 -1.20
N SER A 115 -8.11 17.66 -0.65
CA SER A 115 -8.32 18.17 0.71
C SER A 115 -8.05 17.18 1.87
N ARG A 116 -7.83 17.70 3.09
CA ARG A 116 -7.53 16.91 4.31
C ARG A 116 -8.60 15.87 4.67
N TRP A 117 -9.87 16.16 4.43
CA TRP A 117 -10.98 15.24 4.68
C TRP A 117 -10.93 14.00 3.78
N ARG A 118 -10.25 14.08 2.64
CA ARG A 118 -10.02 12.93 1.74
C ARG A 118 -9.10 11.87 2.34
N LEU A 119 -8.24 12.22 3.29
CA LEU A 119 -7.47 11.21 4.03
C LEU A 119 -8.39 10.28 4.81
N GLY A 120 -9.42 10.83 5.47
CA GLY A 120 -10.43 10.03 6.17
C GLY A 120 -11.24 9.15 5.22
N ILE A 121 -11.67 9.68 4.07
CA ILE A 121 -12.38 8.89 3.05
C ILE A 121 -11.48 7.80 2.46
N SER A 122 -10.23 8.15 2.17
CA SER A 122 -9.25 7.20 1.66
C SER A 122 -9.04 6.03 2.63
N TRP A 123 -8.86 6.36 3.92
CA TRP A 123 -8.78 5.38 4.98
C TRP A 123 -10.06 4.53 5.07
N ALA A 124 -11.24 5.14 5.11
CA ALA A 124 -12.51 4.41 5.25
C ALA A 124 -12.76 3.43 4.08
N ILE A 125 -12.47 3.85 2.83
CA ILE A 125 -12.63 2.99 1.66
C ILE A 125 -11.59 1.85 1.67
N ALA A 126 -10.34 2.15 1.97
CA ALA A 126 -9.28 1.15 2.07
C ALA A 126 -9.58 0.13 3.18
N SER A 127 -10.05 0.59 4.35
CA SER A 127 -10.49 -0.24 5.46
C SER A 127 -11.68 -1.13 5.09
N ALA A 128 -12.66 -0.60 4.34
CA ALA A 128 -13.79 -1.38 3.86
C ALA A 128 -13.36 -2.48 2.88
N ILE A 129 -12.37 -2.22 2.02
CA ILE A 129 -11.77 -3.21 1.14
C ILE A 129 -11.11 -4.33 1.95
N MET A 130 -10.34 -3.97 2.99
CA MET A 130 -9.64 -4.93 3.84
C MET A 130 -10.66 -5.80 4.61
N VAL A 131 -11.53 -5.20 5.41
CA VAL A 131 -12.49 -5.93 6.24
C VAL A 131 -13.45 -6.75 5.40
N GLY A 132 -14.02 -6.15 4.33
CA GLY A 132 -14.93 -6.83 3.43
C GLY A 132 -14.26 -7.93 2.60
N GLY A 133 -13.04 -7.68 2.15
CA GLY A 133 -12.26 -8.65 1.38
C GLY A 133 -11.95 -9.91 2.17
N TYR A 134 -11.48 -9.77 3.41
CA TYR A 134 -11.25 -10.93 4.29
C TYR A 134 -12.56 -11.63 4.64
N PHE A 135 -13.59 -10.90 5.02
CA PHE A 135 -14.89 -11.50 5.31
C PHE A 135 -15.41 -12.38 4.15
N ILE A 136 -15.28 -11.89 2.90
CA ILE A 136 -15.70 -12.65 1.72
C ILE A 136 -14.80 -13.87 1.50
N ALA A 137 -13.47 -13.69 1.55
CA ALA A 137 -12.51 -14.78 1.34
C ALA A 137 -12.68 -15.89 2.39
N GLU A 138 -12.83 -15.51 3.65
CA GLU A 138 -13.03 -16.43 4.77
C GLU A 138 -14.36 -17.16 4.68
N THR A 139 -15.46 -16.43 4.40
CA THR A 139 -16.80 -17.02 4.32
C THR A 139 -16.89 -18.04 3.17
N LEU A 140 -16.32 -17.72 2.01
CA LEU A 140 -16.48 -18.52 0.80
C LEU A 140 -15.45 -19.62 0.63
N VAL A 141 -14.21 -19.43 1.16
CA VAL A 141 -13.09 -20.29 0.81
C VAL A 141 -12.35 -20.87 2.01
N ILE A 142 -12.11 -20.07 3.07
CA ILE A 142 -11.13 -20.46 4.10
C ILE A 142 -11.77 -21.19 5.28
N VAL A 143 -12.75 -20.57 5.95
CA VAL A 143 -13.33 -21.08 7.22
C VAL A 143 -14.85 -21.23 7.21
N GLY A 144 -15.56 -20.53 6.33
CA GLY A 144 -17.02 -20.54 6.26
C GLY A 144 -17.70 -19.65 7.32
N TYR A 145 -19.02 -19.49 7.15
CA TYR A 145 -19.89 -18.82 8.10
C TYR A 145 -20.28 -19.80 9.23
N PRO A 146 -20.37 -19.41 10.52
CA PRO A 146 -20.21 -18.04 11.06
C PRO A 146 -18.80 -17.67 11.53
N ALA A 147 -17.78 -18.53 11.32
CA ALA A 147 -16.43 -18.29 11.83
C ALA A 147 -15.82 -16.99 11.29
N SER A 148 -16.06 -16.66 10.02
CA SER A 148 -15.60 -15.43 9.37
C SER A 148 -16.09 -14.13 10.07
N VAL A 149 -17.21 -14.18 10.80
CA VAL A 149 -17.71 -13.02 11.56
C VAL A 149 -16.76 -12.65 12.69
N VAL A 150 -16.07 -13.63 13.28
CA VAL A 150 -15.13 -13.39 14.37
C VAL A 150 -13.98 -12.48 13.91
N ASP A 151 -13.46 -12.70 12.69
CA ASP A 151 -12.36 -11.91 12.15
C ASP A 151 -12.79 -10.47 11.80
N VAL A 152 -14.06 -10.23 11.48
CA VAL A 152 -14.56 -8.85 11.32
C VAL A 152 -14.36 -8.04 12.60
N PHE A 153 -14.61 -8.62 13.79
CA PHE A 153 -14.40 -7.95 15.07
C PHE A 153 -12.93 -7.73 15.41
N VAL A 154 -12.02 -8.44 14.77
CA VAL A 154 -10.56 -8.25 14.91
C VAL A 154 -10.05 -7.27 13.86
N ASN A 155 -10.52 -7.37 12.63
CA ASN A 155 -10.11 -6.52 11.51
C ASN A 155 -10.55 -5.06 11.67
N ILE A 156 -11.72 -4.80 12.25
CA ILE A 156 -12.19 -3.42 12.49
C ILE A 156 -11.25 -2.65 13.43
N PRO A 157 -10.93 -3.12 14.65
CA PRO A 157 -9.92 -2.46 15.49
C PRO A 157 -8.57 -2.29 14.80
N GLN A 158 -8.14 -3.26 14.01
CA GLN A 158 -6.87 -3.22 13.28
C GLN A 158 -6.79 -2.04 12.31
N VAL A 159 -7.80 -1.85 11.45
CA VAL A 159 -7.83 -0.72 10.52
C VAL A 159 -8.05 0.62 11.23
N VAL A 160 -8.76 0.64 12.36
CA VAL A 160 -8.94 1.85 13.18
C VAL A 160 -7.59 2.30 13.76
N VAL A 161 -6.83 1.39 14.35
CA VAL A 161 -5.47 1.67 14.85
C VAL A 161 -4.56 2.09 13.70
N GLY A 162 -4.66 1.39 12.55
CA GLY A 162 -3.97 1.74 11.31
C GLY A 162 -4.21 3.20 10.90
N GLY A 163 -5.46 3.66 10.94
CA GLY A 163 -5.82 5.05 10.62
C GLY A 163 -5.35 6.05 11.66
N ILE A 164 -5.57 5.76 12.95
CA ILE A 164 -5.20 6.66 14.06
C ILE A 164 -3.69 6.93 14.10
N ILE A 165 -2.87 5.94 13.83
CA ILE A 165 -1.40 6.06 13.84
C ILE A 165 -0.88 6.42 12.44
N GLY A 166 -1.34 5.72 11.41
CA GLY A 166 -0.81 5.83 10.05
C GLY A 166 -1.03 7.20 9.42
N ILE A 167 -2.21 7.82 9.62
CA ILE A 167 -2.50 9.14 9.04
C ILE A 167 -1.61 10.23 9.63
N PRO A 168 -1.50 10.43 10.96
CA PRO A 168 -0.62 11.46 11.51
C PRO A 168 0.85 11.25 11.17
N VAL A 169 1.34 10.00 11.24
CA VAL A 169 2.74 9.68 10.92
C VAL A 169 3.03 9.97 9.44
N SER A 170 2.15 9.60 8.53
CA SER A 170 2.31 9.92 7.11
C SER A 170 2.35 11.43 6.85
N GLN A 171 1.51 12.21 7.54
CA GLN A 171 1.51 13.65 7.41
C GLN A 171 2.81 14.29 7.93
N TYR A 172 3.36 13.77 9.04
CA TYR A 172 4.65 14.18 9.57
C TYR A 172 5.78 13.87 8.58
N LEU A 173 5.84 12.63 8.08
CA LEU A 173 6.85 12.21 7.11
C LEU A 173 6.81 13.08 5.84
N ARG A 174 5.64 13.43 5.36
CA ARG A 174 5.49 14.33 4.19
C ARG A 174 5.99 15.76 4.42
N ARG A 175 6.17 16.20 5.67
CA ARG A 175 6.75 17.50 6.02
C ARG A 175 8.26 17.47 6.11
N VAL A 176 8.83 16.35 6.56
CA VAL A 176 10.27 16.22 6.84
C VAL A 176 11.05 15.58 5.69
N LEU A 177 10.40 14.75 4.89
CA LEU A 177 11.06 14.10 3.75
C LEU A 177 11.20 15.04 2.55
N PRO A 178 12.28 14.92 1.77
CA PRO A 178 12.48 15.75 0.58
C PRO A 178 11.44 15.42 -0.50
N PRO A 179 11.01 16.42 -1.31
CA PRO A 179 9.91 16.26 -2.27
C PRO A 179 10.13 15.19 -3.36
N ASN A 180 11.37 14.83 -3.64
CA ASN A 180 11.73 13.83 -4.66
C ASN A 180 11.41 12.38 -4.23
N VAL A 181 11.26 12.11 -2.94
CA VAL A 181 10.87 10.79 -2.40
C VAL A 181 9.39 10.68 -2.13
N ILE A 182 8.71 11.81 -1.93
CA ILE A 182 7.27 11.85 -1.65
C ILE A 182 6.49 11.71 -2.96
N TYR A 183 5.41 10.95 -2.94
CA TYR A 183 4.51 10.87 -4.09
C TYR A 183 3.83 12.22 -4.36
N SER A 184 4.04 12.76 -5.57
CA SER A 184 3.35 13.93 -6.08
C SER A 184 2.77 13.63 -7.46
N ARG A 185 1.47 13.85 -7.64
CA ARG A 185 0.78 13.63 -8.92
C ARG A 185 1.25 14.57 -10.05
N ARG A 186 1.90 15.69 -9.69
CA ARG A 186 2.41 16.67 -10.68
C ARG A 186 3.62 16.17 -11.47
N SER A 187 4.29 15.12 -10.99
CA SER A 187 5.48 14.57 -11.67
C SER A 187 5.19 13.80 -12.97
N THR A 188 3.89 13.54 -13.30
CA THR A 188 3.52 12.84 -14.54
C THR A 188 3.01 13.75 -15.65
N ALA A 189 2.75 15.01 -15.37
CA ALA A 189 2.45 16.01 -16.39
C ALA A 189 3.76 16.74 -16.70
N GLY A 190 4.34 16.46 -17.86
CA GLY A 190 5.55 17.14 -18.35
C GLY A 190 5.36 18.66 -18.26
N SER A 191 6.30 19.34 -17.63
CA SER A 191 6.35 20.78 -17.65
C SER A 191 6.47 21.21 -19.13
N PRO A 192 5.62 22.13 -19.65
CA PRO A 192 5.88 22.69 -20.96
C PRO A 192 7.25 23.41 -20.94
N PRO A 193 8.00 23.38 -22.05
CA PRO A 193 9.26 24.09 -22.14
C PRO A 193 9.01 25.57 -21.84
N LYS A 194 9.80 26.12 -20.92
CA LYS A 194 9.82 27.56 -20.70
C LYS A 194 10.34 28.18 -21.99
N ALA A 195 9.51 29.04 -22.62
CA ALA A 195 9.86 29.90 -23.75
C ALA A 195 10.86 30.97 -23.29
#